data_22a7d480273e4f9b91b0eee9441aa213
#
_entry.id   22a7d480273e4f9b91b0eee9441aa213
#
_cell.length_a   1.000
_cell.length_b   1.000
_cell.length_c   1.000
_cell.angle_alpha   90.00
_cell.angle_beta   90.00
_cell.angle_gamma   90.00
#
_symmetry.space_group_name_H-M   'P 1'
#
loop_
_entity.id
_entity.type
_entity.pdbx_description
1 polymer ?
#
loop_
_entity_poly.entity_id
_entity_poly.type
_entity_poly.pdbx_seq_one_letter_code
_entity_poly.pdbx_strand_id
1 'polypeptide(L)'
;MKKFIFVSLFALALCADAWACVSEAPTHNNYMFSVFRRESMDSPFREDINAYWKRYAGDMSDTSTDYYRWNRDKIDAAARSRGDVRMQRYMKLLDSYLQVCDEVSYDSWDYPTKEQLTKRKSTLNSIRNSATMAMKTGLRELNALMVMRANMMLGYDQANISFWNSTAQNLPKGVWREVARNIYARALLNTGKRIEACNIYAEQGDMQSIKWSMRNYRNLAGIQKIYFDDPNSSTLIYLVQDFVNNVQETLDQATGTGTDEDWIKTIDARVVYKADAMRFVDFANNVVRSGKNEYPCLWKSAIGMIYYLFGMSEEAVAELDEAMAMDGTPRMKDNARCIRLLASTGCNMFSPSYSAYLLQEMQRLDELIRDERGTSDIYPNHYTDVKERVVYNALVPKCMATGRVNMALALLGMMEENEQDFYTKGRHSQSDYVIEGDYAWNSDYSPWNEYFAVMDTISADVLAGYFKYISMEQSDPFEQYVVSQVYPNKNYYNDLIGTRYMAEGRFADALPYLEKVSLGFLSQQNISWYMANRKYSLPRWFNRQLPNMPDTDGPGKGEPKENMKLRYCKDMLQLQANY
;
A
#
# COMPACT_ATOMS: atom_id res chain seq x y z
N MET A 1 -39.66 32.15 -4.62
CA MET A 1 -39.27 30.77 -4.21
C MET A 1 -38.69 29.94 -5.39
N LYS A 2 -39.31 29.83 -6.57
CA LYS A 2 -38.77 29.00 -7.66
C LYS A 2 -37.40 29.45 -8.23
N LYS A 3 -37.05 30.73 -8.21
CA LYS A 3 -35.74 31.23 -8.65
C LYS A 3 -34.59 30.93 -7.65
N PHE A 4 -34.88 30.83 -6.36
CA PHE A 4 -33.90 30.49 -5.33
C PHE A 4 -33.54 28.99 -5.34
N ILE A 5 -34.51 28.13 -5.65
CA ILE A 5 -34.29 26.69 -5.77
C ILE A 5 -33.38 26.37 -6.97
N PHE A 6 -33.54 27.12 -8.08
CA PHE A 6 -32.68 26.92 -9.27
C PHE A 6 -31.24 27.37 -9.04
N VAL A 7 -31.02 28.46 -8.32
CA VAL A 7 -29.66 28.94 -7.95
C VAL A 7 -28.99 28.00 -6.98
N SER A 8 -29.73 27.43 -6.01
CA SER A 8 -29.20 26.45 -5.07
C SER A 8 -28.87 25.11 -5.71
N LEU A 9 -29.67 24.66 -6.69
CA LEU A 9 -29.37 23.46 -7.48
C LEU A 9 -28.19 23.65 -8.43
N PHE A 10 -28.03 24.86 -8.97
CA PHE A 10 -26.88 25.20 -9.84
C PHE A 10 -25.58 25.34 -9.02
N ALA A 11 -25.66 25.87 -7.80
CA ALA A 11 -24.51 25.92 -6.88
C ALA A 11 -24.10 24.53 -6.37
N LEU A 12 -25.06 23.62 -6.14
CA LEU A 12 -24.80 22.22 -5.79
C LEU A 12 -24.20 21.44 -6.97
N ALA A 13 -24.64 21.70 -8.20
CA ALA A 13 -24.03 21.10 -9.40
C ALA A 13 -22.58 21.59 -9.64
N LEU A 14 -22.30 22.88 -9.40
CA LEU A 14 -20.93 23.41 -9.49
C LEU A 14 -20.01 22.89 -8.38
N CYS A 15 -20.55 22.54 -7.21
CA CYS A 15 -19.79 21.87 -6.17
C CYS A 15 -19.52 20.39 -6.50
N ALA A 16 -20.44 19.71 -7.20
CA ALA A 16 -20.23 18.33 -7.64
C ALA A 16 -19.14 18.22 -8.72
N ASP A 17 -19.05 19.21 -9.64
CA ASP A 17 -18.00 19.24 -10.67
C ASP A 17 -16.62 19.58 -10.10
N ALA A 18 -16.54 20.31 -8.99
CA ALA A 18 -15.27 20.59 -8.30
C ALA A 18 -14.70 19.35 -7.58
N TRP A 19 -15.53 18.37 -7.25
CA TRP A 19 -15.11 17.09 -6.66
C TRP A 19 -14.60 16.08 -7.71
N ALA A 20 -14.98 16.24 -8.96
CA ALA A 20 -14.53 15.38 -10.06
C ALA A 20 -13.09 15.65 -10.51
N CYS A 21 -12.45 16.71 -10.02
CA CYS A 21 -11.07 17.07 -10.36
C CYS A 21 -10.03 16.75 -9.26
N VAL A 22 -10.46 16.22 -8.11
CA VAL A 22 -9.55 15.67 -7.13
C VAL A 22 -9.25 14.24 -7.57
N SER A 23 -8.00 13.94 -7.90
CA SER A 23 -7.55 12.57 -8.04
C SER A 23 -7.73 11.89 -6.68
N GLU A 24 -8.83 11.14 -6.53
CA GLU A 24 -9.03 10.33 -5.34
C GLU A 24 -7.84 9.39 -5.23
N ALA A 25 -7.03 9.56 -4.18
CA ALA A 25 -6.07 8.55 -3.82
C ALA A 25 -6.87 7.25 -3.61
N PRO A 26 -6.49 6.14 -4.26
CA PRO A 26 -7.22 4.90 -4.07
C PRO A 26 -7.27 4.58 -2.59
N THR A 27 -8.47 4.25 -2.10
CA THR A 27 -8.68 3.89 -0.69
C THR A 27 -7.74 2.76 -0.30
N HIS A 28 -6.89 3.01 0.69
CA HIS A 28 -5.99 2.01 1.24
C HIS A 28 -6.78 1.14 2.22
N ASN A 29 -7.05 -0.10 1.83
CA ASN A 29 -7.69 -1.07 2.71
C ASN A 29 -6.62 -1.86 3.46
N ASN A 30 -6.47 -1.61 4.76
CA ASN A 30 -5.51 -2.28 5.64
C ASN A 30 -5.98 -3.68 6.02
N TYR A 31 -6.20 -4.53 5.02
CA TYR A 31 -6.60 -5.91 5.26
C TYR A 31 -5.45 -6.75 5.80
N MET A 32 -5.71 -7.44 6.92
CA MET A 32 -4.70 -8.29 7.56
C MET A 32 -4.63 -9.70 6.95
N PHE A 33 -5.64 -10.13 6.19
CA PHE A 33 -5.63 -11.43 5.53
C PHE A 33 -5.23 -11.31 4.06
N SER A 34 -3.98 -11.66 3.73
CA SER A 34 -3.39 -11.51 2.40
C SER A 34 -2.64 -12.77 1.96
N VAL A 35 -3.39 -13.81 1.63
CA VAL A 35 -2.87 -15.14 1.22
C VAL A 35 -2.71 -15.29 -0.29
N PHE A 36 -3.46 -14.51 -1.07
CA PHE A 36 -3.41 -14.54 -2.51
C PHE A 36 -2.37 -13.54 -3.04
N ARG A 37 -2.64 -12.29 -2.89
CA ARG A 37 -1.75 -11.13 -3.08
C ARG A 37 -2.43 -9.89 -2.53
N ARG A 38 -1.68 -8.80 -2.41
CA ARG A 38 -2.25 -7.49 -2.10
C ARG A 38 -3.20 -7.05 -3.22
N GLU A 39 -4.28 -6.36 -2.85
CA GLU A 39 -5.17 -5.75 -3.82
C GLU A 39 -4.41 -4.66 -4.59
N SER A 40 -4.37 -4.77 -5.92
CA SER A 40 -3.73 -3.82 -6.81
C SER A 40 -4.62 -3.59 -8.01
N MET A 41 -4.74 -2.34 -8.45
CA MET A 41 -5.43 -1.96 -9.69
C MET A 41 -4.60 -2.30 -10.94
N ASP A 42 -3.34 -2.66 -10.75
CA ASP A 42 -2.41 -2.89 -11.83
C ASP A 42 -2.55 -4.26 -12.48
N SER A 43 -2.28 -4.29 -13.78
CA SER A 43 -2.17 -5.55 -14.51
C SER A 43 -1.03 -6.40 -13.94
N PRO A 44 -1.26 -7.71 -13.67
CA PRO A 44 -0.21 -8.60 -13.18
C PRO A 44 0.97 -8.77 -14.17
N PHE A 45 0.83 -8.27 -15.38
CA PHE A 45 1.85 -8.39 -16.45
C PHE A 45 2.64 -7.11 -16.69
N ARG A 46 2.30 -5.99 -16.01
CA ARG A 46 2.86 -4.67 -16.32
C ARG A 46 4.38 -4.64 -16.20
N GLU A 47 4.90 -5.13 -15.10
CA GLU A 47 6.35 -5.13 -14.84
C GLU A 47 7.12 -5.97 -15.87
N ASP A 48 6.65 -7.17 -16.16
CA ASP A 48 7.27 -8.05 -17.14
C ASP A 48 7.20 -7.49 -18.56
N ILE A 49 6.10 -6.84 -18.93
CA ILE A 49 5.95 -6.15 -20.21
C ILE A 49 6.93 -4.98 -20.30
N ASN A 50 7.00 -4.17 -19.25
CA ASN A 50 7.95 -3.05 -19.20
C ASN A 50 9.40 -3.55 -19.24
N ALA A 51 9.72 -4.60 -18.50
CA ALA A 51 11.05 -5.23 -18.54
C ALA A 51 11.42 -5.78 -19.93
N TYR A 52 10.45 -6.34 -20.66
CA TYR A 52 10.66 -6.77 -22.04
C TYR A 52 11.06 -5.58 -22.94
N TRP A 53 10.31 -4.47 -22.88
CA TRP A 53 10.58 -3.31 -23.70
C TRP A 53 11.87 -2.59 -23.31
N LYS A 54 12.15 -2.48 -22.00
CA LYS A 54 13.42 -1.94 -21.48
C LYS A 54 14.62 -2.73 -22.01
N ARG A 55 14.58 -4.06 -21.95
CA ARG A 55 15.63 -4.92 -22.51
C ARG A 55 15.79 -4.72 -24.02
N TYR A 56 14.70 -4.51 -24.75
CA TYR A 56 14.75 -4.27 -26.18
C TYR A 56 15.30 -2.88 -26.53
N ALA A 57 14.87 -1.84 -25.85
CA ALA A 57 15.29 -0.46 -26.14
C ALA A 57 16.64 -0.06 -25.53
N GLY A 58 17.13 -0.82 -24.55
CA GLY A 58 18.26 -0.43 -23.71
C GLY A 58 17.79 0.19 -22.40
N ASP A 59 18.66 0.13 -21.40
CA ASP A 59 18.34 0.59 -20.04
C ASP A 59 18.05 2.08 -20.02
N MET A 60 16.92 2.45 -19.40
CA MET A 60 16.50 3.83 -19.25
C MET A 60 15.74 4.00 -17.95
N SER A 61 16.05 5.08 -17.26
CA SER A 61 15.59 5.48 -15.93
C SER A 61 14.09 5.80 -15.83
N ASP A 62 13.29 5.46 -16.84
CA ASP A 62 11.86 5.76 -16.86
C ASP A 62 11.06 4.69 -16.11
N THR A 63 10.37 5.09 -15.05
CA THR A 63 9.49 4.28 -14.20
C THR A 63 8.02 4.34 -14.62
N SER A 64 7.73 4.87 -15.83
CA SER A 64 6.35 5.07 -16.30
C SER A 64 5.53 3.77 -16.32
N THR A 65 4.23 3.91 -16.04
CA THR A 65 3.25 2.81 -15.99
C THR A 65 3.03 2.11 -17.34
N ASP A 66 3.28 2.81 -18.44
CA ASP A 66 3.22 2.26 -19.80
C ASP A 66 4.50 2.60 -20.55
N TYR A 67 5.53 1.77 -20.35
CA TYR A 67 6.84 1.98 -20.95
C TYR A 67 6.78 2.07 -22.48
N TYR A 68 5.96 1.26 -23.16
CA TYR A 68 5.85 1.30 -24.63
C TYR A 68 5.34 2.65 -25.13
N ARG A 69 4.25 3.16 -24.58
CA ARG A 69 3.65 4.43 -25.03
C ARG A 69 4.58 5.62 -24.82
N TRP A 70 5.22 5.69 -23.67
CA TRP A 70 6.11 6.81 -23.32
C TRP A 70 7.48 6.75 -23.98
N ASN A 71 7.95 5.56 -24.34
CA ASN A 71 9.28 5.36 -24.95
C ASN A 71 9.21 4.84 -26.40
N ARG A 72 8.10 5.06 -27.07
CA ARG A 72 7.84 4.58 -28.43
C ARG A 72 8.94 4.93 -29.41
N ASP A 73 9.42 6.18 -29.40
CA ASP A 73 10.48 6.65 -30.32
C ASP A 73 11.83 5.99 -30.03
N LYS A 74 12.15 5.73 -28.79
CA LYS A 74 13.38 5.07 -28.38
C LYS A 74 13.37 3.60 -28.79
N ILE A 75 12.24 2.91 -28.65
CA ILE A 75 12.07 1.54 -29.12
C ILE A 75 12.20 1.46 -30.65
N ASP A 76 11.63 2.42 -31.37
CA ASP A 76 11.75 2.50 -32.84
C ASP A 76 13.20 2.78 -33.26
N ALA A 77 13.89 3.69 -32.58
CA ALA A 77 15.30 3.96 -32.83
C ALA A 77 16.17 2.69 -32.62
N ALA A 78 15.90 1.93 -31.56
CA ALA A 78 16.57 0.65 -31.31
C ALA A 78 16.27 -0.39 -32.41
N ALA A 79 15.03 -0.45 -32.89
CA ALA A 79 14.66 -1.35 -33.99
C ALA A 79 15.34 -0.96 -35.31
N ARG A 80 15.43 0.33 -35.60
CA ARG A 80 16.13 0.85 -36.78
C ARG A 80 17.64 0.58 -36.73
N SER A 81 18.28 0.89 -35.59
CA SER A 81 19.74 0.69 -35.44
C SER A 81 20.15 -0.77 -35.59
N ARG A 82 19.27 -1.71 -35.23
CA ARG A 82 19.48 -3.16 -35.39
C ARG A 82 19.09 -3.70 -36.78
N GLY A 83 18.46 -2.87 -37.62
CA GLY A 83 17.87 -3.33 -38.88
C GLY A 83 16.69 -4.31 -38.67
N ASP A 84 16.05 -4.27 -37.51
CA ASP A 84 14.96 -5.20 -37.16
C ASP A 84 13.63 -4.79 -37.82
N VAL A 85 13.52 -5.09 -39.11
CA VAL A 85 12.32 -4.80 -39.90
C VAL A 85 11.06 -5.50 -39.35
N ARG A 86 11.21 -6.65 -38.68
CA ARG A 86 10.08 -7.39 -38.10
C ARG A 86 9.50 -6.63 -36.92
N MET A 87 10.35 -6.13 -36.02
CA MET A 87 9.91 -5.30 -34.90
C MET A 87 9.30 -4.00 -35.37
N GLN A 88 9.89 -3.30 -36.34
CA GLN A 88 9.32 -2.08 -36.92
C GLN A 88 7.90 -2.32 -37.47
N ARG A 89 7.66 -3.44 -38.15
CA ARG A 89 6.33 -3.81 -38.65
C ARG A 89 5.37 -4.11 -37.51
N TYR A 90 5.82 -4.85 -36.51
CA TYR A 90 5.00 -5.16 -35.34
C TYR A 90 4.62 -3.89 -34.57
N MET A 91 5.54 -2.96 -34.37
CA MET A 91 5.26 -1.68 -33.70
C MET A 91 4.19 -0.87 -34.42
N LYS A 92 4.25 -0.79 -35.75
CA LYS A 92 3.18 -0.14 -36.54
C LYS A 92 1.83 -0.82 -36.36
N LEU A 93 1.82 -2.13 -36.24
CA LEU A 93 0.61 -2.88 -36.02
C LEU A 93 0.05 -2.66 -34.61
N LEU A 94 0.95 -2.59 -33.61
CA LEU A 94 0.58 -2.30 -32.22
C LEU A 94 0.07 -0.87 -32.08
N ASP A 95 0.72 0.11 -32.72
CA ASP A 95 0.25 1.49 -32.73
C ASP A 95 -1.16 1.61 -33.33
N SER A 96 -1.42 0.93 -34.44
CA SER A 96 -2.75 0.88 -35.06
C SER A 96 -3.80 0.25 -34.14
N TYR A 97 -3.42 -0.78 -33.39
CA TYR A 97 -4.31 -1.41 -32.40
C TYR A 97 -4.60 -0.46 -31.23
N LEU A 98 -3.57 0.17 -30.67
CA LEU A 98 -3.72 1.13 -29.56
C LEU A 98 -4.59 2.32 -29.97
N GLN A 99 -4.38 2.86 -31.19
CA GLN A 99 -5.22 3.93 -31.72
C GLN A 99 -6.70 3.51 -31.78
N VAL A 100 -7.00 2.32 -32.27
CA VAL A 100 -8.39 1.80 -32.31
C VAL A 100 -8.98 1.61 -30.89
N CYS A 101 -8.15 1.29 -29.91
CA CYS A 101 -8.58 1.22 -28.51
C CYS A 101 -8.89 2.61 -27.94
N ASP A 102 -8.02 3.58 -28.22
CA ASP A 102 -8.15 4.95 -27.71
C ASP A 102 -9.35 5.69 -28.34
N GLU A 103 -9.60 5.52 -29.64
CA GLU A 103 -10.74 6.14 -30.34
C GLU A 103 -12.11 5.82 -29.72
N VAL A 104 -12.21 4.79 -28.90
CA VAL A 104 -13.47 4.36 -28.24
C VAL A 104 -13.53 4.79 -26.77
N SER A 105 -12.39 5.05 -26.15
CA SER A 105 -12.33 5.41 -24.73
C SER A 105 -12.47 6.91 -24.46
N TYR A 106 -12.20 7.76 -25.45
CA TYR A 106 -12.15 9.21 -25.26
C TYR A 106 -13.51 9.92 -25.26
N ASP A 107 -14.55 9.31 -25.86
CA ASP A 107 -15.88 9.91 -25.93
C ASP A 107 -16.89 9.08 -25.13
N SER A 108 -16.82 9.20 -23.81
CA SER A 108 -17.75 8.51 -22.90
C SER A 108 -19.18 9.08 -22.96
N TRP A 109 -19.37 10.24 -23.59
CA TRP A 109 -20.65 10.95 -23.67
C TRP A 109 -21.37 10.75 -24.99
N ASP A 110 -20.66 10.42 -26.08
CA ASP A 110 -21.23 10.17 -27.38
C ASP A 110 -21.13 8.71 -27.78
N TYR A 111 -22.26 8.11 -28.15
CA TYR A 111 -22.27 6.77 -28.72
C TYR A 111 -21.59 6.77 -30.09
N PRO A 112 -20.69 5.81 -30.38
CA PRO A 112 -20.00 5.74 -31.66
C PRO A 112 -21.01 5.57 -32.82
N THR A 113 -20.78 6.30 -33.91
CA THR A 113 -21.61 6.18 -35.11
C THR A 113 -21.45 4.81 -35.80
N LYS A 114 -22.38 4.46 -36.66
CA LYS A 114 -22.30 3.22 -37.46
C LYS A 114 -21.05 3.20 -38.34
N GLU A 115 -20.65 4.31 -38.86
CA GLU A 115 -19.45 4.49 -39.68
C GLU A 115 -18.19 4.25 -38.87
N GLN A 116 -18.10 4.80 -37.67
CA GLN A 116 -16.99 4.59 -36.74
C GLN A 116 -16.88 3.11 -36.35
N LEU A 117 -17.99 2.46 -35.99
CA LEU A 117 -18.02 1.04 -35.66
C LEU A 117 -17.61 0.16 -36.86
N THR A 118 -18.05 0.51 -38.08
CA THR A 118 -17.68 -0.21 -39.31
C THR A 118 -16.19 -0.04 -39.61
N LYS A 119 -15.65 1.17 -39.52
CA LYS A 119 -14.23 1.46 -39.68
C LYS A 119 -13.39 0.69 -38.66
N ARG A 120 -13.79 0.71 -37.37
CA ARG A 120 -13.14 -0.03 -36.30
C ARG A 120 -13.09 -1.53 -36.60
N LYS A 121 -14.22 -2.12 -36.98
CA LYS A 121 -14.31 -3.54 -37.33
C LYS A 121 -13.40 -3.89 -38.52
N SER A 122 -13.36 -3.04 -39.54
CA SER A 122 -12.49 -3.22 -40.71
C SER A 122 -11.01 -3.17 -40.32
N THR A 123 -10.62 -2.17 -39.52
CA THR A 123 -9.24 -1.99 -39.06
C THR A 123 -8.79 -3.18 -38.20
N LEU A 124 -9.60 -3.62 -37.24
CA LEU A 124 -9.30 -4.80 -36.40
C LEU A 124 -9.16 -6.08 -37.22
N ASN A 125 -9.99 -6.29 -38.25
CA ASN A 125 -9.83 -7.43 -39.16
C ASN A 125 -8.53 -7.35 -39.96
N SER A 126 -8.13 -6.16 -40.42
CA SER A 126 -6.85 -5.93 -41.11
C SER A 126 -5.66 -6.25 -40.19
N ILE A 127 -5.72 -5.76 -38.92
CA ILE A 127 -4.70 -6.03 -37.91
C ILE A 127 -4.58 -7.54 -37.67
N ARG A 128 -5.70 -8.23 -37.45
CA ARG A 128 -5.75 -9.68 -37.25
C ARG A 128 -5.09 -10.44 -38.41
N ASN A 129 -5.47 -10.12 -39.65
CA ASN A 129 -4.94 -10.79 -40.85
C ASN A 129 -3.44 -10.53 -41.01
N SER A 130 -3.00 -9.28 -40.80
CA SER A 130 -1.58 -8.89 -40.85
C SER A 130 -0.76 -9.63 -39.78
N ALA A 131 -1.26 -9.71 -38.55
CA ALA A 131 -0.61 -10.46 -37.49
C ALA A 131 -0.52 -11.96 -37.78
N THR A 132 -1.61 -12.55 -38.34
CA THR A 132 -1.64 -13.97 -38.74
C THR A 132 -0.56 -14.29 -39.80
N MET A 133 -0.39 -13.43 -40.78
CA MET A 133 0.67 -13.57 -41.78
C MET A 133 2.06 -13.38 -41.19
N ALA A 134 2.21 -12.38 -40.32
CA ALA A 134 3.51 -12.05 -39.70
C ALA A 134 4.02 -13.15 -38.75
N MET A 135 3.15 -13.95 -38.14
CA MET A 135 3.55 -15.11 -37.32
C MET A 135 4.44 -16.09 -38.07
N LYS A 136 4.34 -16.18 -39.40
CA LYS A 136 5.16 -17.06 -40.24
C LYS A 136 6.57 -16.54 -40.45
N THR A 137 6.80 -15.24 -40.25
CA THR A 137 8.06 -14.54 -40.58
C THR A 137 8.89 -14.15 -39.36
N GLY A 138 8.34 -14.26 -38.13
CA GLY A 138 9.02 -13.97 -36.88
C GLY A 138 8.12 -13.28 -35.85
N LEU A 139 8.70 -12.99 -34.67
CA LEU A 139 7.98 -12.41 -33.51
C LEU A 139 6.66 -13.14 -33.24
N ARG A 140 6.74 -14.47 -33.22
CA ARG A 140 5.56 -15.34 -33.20
C ARG A 140 4.65 -15.11 -32.01
N GLU A 141 5.24 -14.90 -30.81
CA GLU A 141 4.48 -14.65 -29.58
C GLU A 141 3.72 -13.31 -29.64
N LEU A 142 4.40 -12.24 -30.05
CA LEU A 142 3.82 -10.92 -30.18
C LEU A 142 2.69 -10.88 -31.21
N ASN A 143 2.91 -11.52 -32.37
CA ASN A 143 1.90 -11.56 -33.42
C ASN A 143 0.71 -12.46 -33.04
N ALA A 144 0.94 -13.59 -32.35
CA ALA A 144 -0.15 -14.44 -31.84
C ALA A 144 -1.00 -13.67 -30.81
N LEU A 145 -0.36 -12.96 -29.89
CA LEU A 145 -1.08 -12.08 -28.96
C LEU A 145 -1.90 -11.02 -29.70
N MET A 146 -1.36 -10.42 -30.76
CA MET A 146 -2.08 -9.44 -31.56
C MET A 146 -3.32 -10.03 -32.26
N VAL A 147 -3.23 -11.26 -32.76
CA VAL A 147 -4.40 -11.99 -33.28
C VAL A 147 -5.49 -12.13 -32.21
N MET A 148 -5.10 -12.54 -31.01
CA MET A 148 -6.05 -12.74 -29.90
C MET A 148 -6.63 -11.40 -29.39
N ARG A 149 -5.85 -10.35 -29.33
CA ARG A 149 -6.31 -8.98 -29.00
C ARG A 149 -7.34 -8.49 -30.03
N ALA A 150 -7.06 -8.65 -31.32
CA ALA A 150 -8.00 -8.26 -32.37
C ALA A 150 -9.30 -9.07 -32.31
N ASN A 151 -9.22 -10.38 -32.12
CA ASN A 151 -10.40 -11.23 -31.93
C ASN A 151 -11.23 -10.81 -30.71
N MET A 152 -10.58 -10.51 -29.58
CA MET A 152 -11.24 -10.04 -28.35
C MET A 152 -12.04 -8.77 -28.61
N MET A 153 -11.43 -7.79 -29.28
CA MET A 153 -12.10 -6.51 -29.62
C MET A 153 -13.22 -6.68 -30.65
N LEU A 154 -13.18 -7.74 -31.47
CA LEU A 154 -14.22 -8.10 -32.42
C LEU A 154 -15.34 -8.96 -31.79
N GLY A 155 -15.20 -9.41 -30.55
CA GLY A 155 -16.13 -10.32 -29.88
C GLY A 155 -16.06 -11.76 -30.40
N TYR A 156 -14.92 -12.17 -30.96
CA TYR A 156 -14.73 -13.51 -31.55
C TYR A 156 -14.16 -14.48 -30.51
N ASP A 157 -14.90 -14.68 -29.41
CA ASP A 157 -14.46 -15.49 -28.28
C ASP A 157 -14.16 -16.93 -28.66
N GLN A 158 -15.04 -17.57 -29.45
CA GLN A 158 -14.81 -18.94 -29.90
C GLN A 158 -13.56 -19.09 -30.78
N ALA A 159 -13.24 -18.05 -31.57
CA ALA A 159 -12.01 -18.03 -32.36
C ALA A 159 -10.77 -17.94 -31.45
N ASN A 160 -10.83 -17.18 -30.36
CA ASN A 160 -9.76 -17.13 -29.36
C ASN A 160 -9.57 -18.46 -28.65
N ILE A 161 -10.66 -19.15 -28.28
CA ILE A 161 -10.57 -20.47 -27.66
C ILE A 161 -9.90 -21.46 -28.63
N SER A 162 -10.35 -21.50 -29.87
CA SER A 162 -9.77 -22.38 -30.89
C SER A 162 -8.32 -22.07 -31.20
N PHE A 163 -7.97 -20.77 -31.26
CA PHE A 163 -6.61 -20.33 -31.52
C PHE A 163 -5.65 -20.63 -30.35
N TRP A 164 -6.11 -20.46 -29.11
CA TRP A 164 -5.33 -20.88 -27.94
C TRP A 164 -5.04 -22.37 -27.99
N ASN A 165 -6.05 -23.21 -28.13
CA ASN A 165 -5.94 -24.68 -28.12
C ASN A 165 -5.07 -25.23 -29.26
N SER A 166 -5.08 -24.59 -30.44
CA SER A 166 -4.30 -25.05 -31.60
C SER A 166 -2.91 -24.44 -31.68
N THR A 167 -2.71 -23.24 -31.18
CA THR A 167 -1.51 -22.43 -31.49
C THR A 167 -0.88 -21.78 -30.28
N ALA A 168 -1.62 -20.93 -29.54
CA ALA A 168 -1.00 -20.05 -28.57
C ALA A 168 -0.50 -20.78 -27.30
N GLN A 169 -1.13 -21.87 -26.89
CA GLN A 169 -0.67 -22.69 -25.76
C GLN A 169 0.74 -23.29 -25.97
N ASN A 170 1.17 -23.46 -27.23
CA ASN A 170 2.44 -24.03 -27.61
C ASN A 170 3.54 -22.96 -27.83
N LEU A 171 3.26 -21.70 -27.56
CA LEU A 171 4.25 -20.63 -27.58
C LEU A 171 5.26 -20.80 -26.44
N PRO A 172 6.50 -20.29 -26.59
CA PRO A 172 7.47 -20.25 -25.51
C PRO A 172 6.86 -19.63 -24.23
N LYS A 173 7.26 -20.16 -23.07
CA LYS A 173 6.86 -19.60 -21.77
C LYS A 173 7.42 -18.18 -21.63
N GLY A 174 6.59 -17.25 -21.23
CA GLY A 174 6.95 -15.84 -21.04
C GLY A 174 5.73 -14.95 -20.99
N VAL A 175 5.94 -13.67 -20.72
CA VAL A 175 4.87 -12.68 -20.49
C VAL A 175 3.83 -12.66 -21.63
N TRP A 176 4.26 -12.73 -22.87
CA TRP A 176 3.34 -12.64 -24.02
C TRP A 176 2.40 -13.82 -24.12
N ARG A 177 2.87 -15.03 -23.78
CA ARG A 177 2.02 -16.21 -23.68
C ARG A 177 1.04 -16.09 -22.51
N GLU A 178 1.47 -15.58 -21.37
CA GLU A 178 0.59 -15.40 -20.20
C GLU A 178 -0.47 -14.31 -20.45
N VAL A 179 -0.14 -13.20 -21.13
CA VAL A 179 -1.16 -12.23 -21.57
C VAL A 179 -2.14 -12.86 -22.57
N ALA A 180 -1.66 -13.70 -23.49
CA ALA A 180 -2.54 -14.45 -24.40
C ALA A 180 -3.44 -15.42 -23.64
N ARG A 181 -2.94 -16.08 -22.58
CA ARG A 181 -3.71 -16.95 -21.68
C ARG A 181 -4.79 -16.18 -20.91
N ASN A 182 -4.52 -14.95 -20.54
CA ASN A 182 -5.52 -14.07 -19.92
C ASN A 182 -6.67 -13.73 -20.89
N ILE A 183 -6.35 -13.44 -22.16
CA ILE A 183 -7.38 -13.23 -23.20
C ILE A 183 -8.18 -14.53 -23.45
N TYR A 184 -7.54 -15.69 -23.43
CA TYR A 184 -8.22 -16.98 -23.49
C TYR A 184 -9.19 -17.16 -22.31
N ALA A 185 -8.77 -16.82 -21.09
CA ALA A 185 -9.65 -16.86 -19.92
C ALA A 185 -10.87 -15.95 -20.09
N ARG A 186 -10.71 -14.73 -20.64
CA ARG A 186 -11.84 -13.85 -20.97
C ARG A 186 -12.81 -14.52 -21.98
N ALA A 187 -12.28 -15.17 -23.00
CA ALA A 187 -13.10 -15.88 -23.99
C ALA A 187 -13.87 -17.06 -23.35
N LEU A 188 -13.25 -17.79 -22.42
CA LEU A 188 -13.92 -18.83 -21.63
C LEU A 188 -15.06 -18.23 -20.78
N LEU A 189 -14.80 -17.10 -20.12
CA LEU A 189 -15.82 -16.42 -19.32
C LEU A 189 -17.04 -16.03 -20.17
N ASN A 190 -16.81 -15.41 -21.33
CA ASN A 190 -17.85 -14.96 -22.25
C ASN A 190 -18.65 -16.12 -22.86
N THR A 191 -18.07 -17.33 -22.93
CA THR A 191 -18.73 -18.56 -23.42
C THR A 191 -19.31 -19.41 -22.29
N GLY A 192 -19.39 -18.90 -21.05
CA GLY A 192 -20.05 -19.55 -19.91
C GLY A 192 -19.15 -20.44 -19.04
N LYS A 193 -17.87 -20.60 -19.38
CA LYS A 193 -16.88 -21.40 -18.64
C LYS A 193 -16.21 -20.58 -17.53
N ARG A 194 -17.02 -20.07 -16.60
CA ARG A 194 -16.60 -19.10 -15.59
C ARG A 194 -15.51 -19.64 -14.66
N ILE A 195 -15.66 -20.85 -14.13
CA ILE A 195 -14.72 -21.42 -13.15
C ILE A 195 -13.36 -21.63 -13.81
N GLU A 196 -13.32 -22.22 -15.02
CA GLU A 196 -12.08 -22.40 -15.78
C GLU A 196 -11.36 -21.06 -16.02
N ALA A 197 -12.13 -20.01 -16.38
CA ALA A 197 -11.59 -18.66 -16.58
C ALA A 197 -11.00 -18.08 -15.30
N CYS A 198 -11.72 -18.17 -14.19
CA CYS A 198 -11.30 -17.60 -12.90
C CYS A 198 -10.12 -18.37 -12.28
N ASN A 199 -9.98 -19.67 -12.51
CA ASN A 199 -8.79 -20.41 -12.14
C ASN A 199 -7.54 -19.87 -12.86
N ILE A 200 -7.65 -19.55 -14.16
CA ILE A 200 -6.56 -18.95 -14.91
C ILE A 200 -6.22 -17.56 -14.34
N TYR A 201 -7.21 -16.72 -14.09
CA TYR A 201 -6.99 -15.41 -13.47
C TYR A 201 -6.33 -15.54 -12.09
N ALA A 202 -6.75 -16.51 -11.29
CA ALA A 202 -6.16 -16.77 -9.97
C ALA A 202 -4.69 -17.19 -10.08
N GLU A 203 -4.37 -18.14 -10.98
CA GLU A 203 -2.98 -18.55 -11.23
C GLU A 203 -2.09 -17.41 -11.72
N GLN A 204 -2.65 -16.42 -12.41
CA GLN A 204 -1.96 -15.23 -12.89
C GLN A 204 -1.96 -14.07 -11.89
N GLY A 205 -2.70 -14.16 -10.79
CA GLY A 205 -2.84 -13.08 -9.83
C GLY A 205 -3.69 -11.90 -10.33
N ASP A 206 -4.57 -12.12 -11.29
CA ASP A 206 -5.48 -11.09 -11.83
C ASP A 206 -6.73 -10.95 -10.95
N MET A 207 -6.57 -10.25 -9.81
CA MET A 207 -7.65 -10.07 -8.83
C MET A 207 -8.83 -9.30 -9.40
N GLN A 208 -8.59 -8.29 -10.23
CA GLN A 208 -9.67 -7.47 -10.80
C GLN A 208 -10.59 -8.31 -11.67
N SER A 209 -10.03 -9.17 -12.52
CA SER A 209 -10.83 -10.07 -13.35
C SER A 209 -11.63 -11.07 -12.52
N ILE A 210 -11.07 -11.59 -11.42
CA ILE A 210 -11.79 -12.50 -10.50
C ILE A 210 -12.90 -11.73 -9.79
N LYS A 211 -12.61 -10.56 -9.21
CA LYS A 211 -13.57 -9.70 -8.48
C LYS A 211 -14.82 -9.47 -9.33
N TRP A 212 -14.64 -9.07 -10.58
CA TRP A 212 -15.74 -8.87 -11.53
C TRP A 212 -16.47 -10.17 -11.89
N SER A 213 -15.73 -11.21 -12.21
CA SER A 213 -16.29 -12.46 -12.71
C SER A 213 -17.02 -13.24 -11.63
N MET A 214 -16.54 -13.15 -10.38
CA MET A 214 -17.08 -13.87 -9.22
C MET A 214 -17.98 -13.02 -8.31
N ARG A 215 -18.40 -11.82 -8.73
CA ARG A 215 -19.19 -10.90 -7.91
C ARG A 215 -20.40 -11.52 -7.18
N ASN A 216 -21.05 -12.52 -7.77
CA ASN A 216 -22.19 -13.22 -7.18
C ASN A 216 -21.79 -14.44 -6.31
N TYR A 217 -20.50 -14.76 -6.25
CA TYR A 217 -19.94 -15.89 -5.50
C TYR A 217 -19.09 -15.44 -4.29
N ARG A 218 -18.97 -14.14 -4.06
CA ARG A 218 -18.20 -13.55 -2.97
C ARG A 218 -18.98 -13.62 -1.64
N ASN A 219 -19.45 -14.82 -1.28
CA ASN A 219 -20.17 -15.15 -0.05
C ASN A 219 -20.00 -16.63 0.26
N LEU A 220 -20.40 -17.06 1.46
CA LEU A 220 -20.25 -18.46 1.90
C LEU A 220 -20.88 -19.47 0.94
N ALA A 221 -22.08 -19.21 0.46
CA ALA A 221 -22.76 -20.14 -0.48
C ALA A 221 -21.99 -20.28 -1.81
N GLY A 222 -21.40 -19.19 -2.29
CA GLY A 222 -20.56 -19.21 -3.48
C GLY A 222 -19.27 -19.99 -3.26
N ILE A 223 -18.59 -19.78 -2.13
CA ILE A 223 -17.40 -20.53 -1.74
C ILE A 223 -17.71 -22.02 -1.65
N GLN A 224 -18.80 -22.40 -0.99
CA GLN A 224 -19.24 -23.78 -0.87
C GLN A 224 -19.50 -24.41 -2.24
N LYS A 225 -20.18 -23.68 -3.12
CA LYS A 225 -20.46 -24.18 -4.47
C LYS A 225 -19.18 -24.46 -5.25
N ILE A 226 -18.22 -23.51 -5.28
CA ILE A 226 -16.95 -23.70 -5.97
C ILE A 226 -16.18 -24.89 -5.37
N TYR A 227 -16.13 -24.98 -4.03
CA TYR A 227 -15.45 -26.09 -3.35
C TYR A 227 -16.06 -27.46 -3.70
N PHE A 228 -17.38 -27.57 -3.76
CA PHE A 228 -18.03 -28.84 -4.10
C PHE A 228 -17.86 -29.22 -5.58
N ASP A 229 -17.74 -28.21 -6.46
CA ASP A 229 -17.46 -28.44 -7.87
C ASP A 229 -15.98 -28.81 -8.09
N ASP A 230 -15.05 -28.14 -7.43
CA ASP A 230 -13.61 -28.39 -7.48
C ASP A 230 -12.94 -27.96 -6.16
N PRO A 231 -12.62 -28.90 -5.25
CA PRO A 231 -11.96 -28.59 -3.98
C PRO A 231 -10.60 -27.87 -4.11
N ASN A 232 -9.92 -28.03 -5.26
CA ASN A 232 -8.61 -27.46 -5.55
C ASN A 232 -8.65 -26.28 -6.52
N SER A 233 -9.84 -25.72 -6.77
CA SER A 233 -9.99 -24.51 -7.58
C SER A 233 -9.12 -23.38 -7.04
N SER A 234 -8.20 -22.86 -7.85
CA SER A 234 -7.34 -21.72 -7.49
C SER A 234 -8.15 -20.46 -7.14
N THR A 235 -9.39 -20.37 -7.64
CA THR A 235 -10.33 -19.29 -7.33
C THR A 235 -10.72 -19.25 -5.85
N LEU A 236 -10.69 -20.39 -5.14
CA LEU A 236 -11.00 -20.46 -3.71
C LEU A 236 -10.05 -19.62 -2.86
N ILE A 237 -8.78 -19.50 -3.26
CA ILE A 237 -7.78 -18.69 -2.53
C ILE A 237 -8.25 -17.23 -2.47
N TYR A 238 -8.69 -16.69 -3.62
CA TYR A 238 -9.24 -15.34 -3.67
C TYR A 238 -10.55 -15.21 -2.89
N LEU A 239 -11.50 -16.13 -3.07
CA LEU A 239 -12.82 -16.04 -2.44
C LEU A 239 -12.75 -16.16 -0.91
N VAL A 240 -11.85 -16.98 -0.39
CA VAL A 240 -11.61 -17.08 1.06
C VAL A 240 -10.99 -15.80 1.59
N GLN A 241 -9.96 -15.26 0.90
CA GLN A 241 -9.37 -13.97 1.28
C GLN A 241 -10.41 -12.85 1.28
N ASP A 242 -11.20 -12.73 0.21
CA ASP A 242 -12.25 -11.73 0.07
C ASP A 242 -13.32 -11.85 1.17
N PHE A 243 -13.73 -13.06 1.51
CA PHE A 243 -14.71 -13.28 2.58
C PHE A 243 -14.18 -12.85 3.95
N VAL A 244 -12.96 -13.25 4.29
CA VAL A 244 -12.32 -12.91 5.58
C VAL A 244 -12.08 -11.40 5.69
N ASN A 245 -11.65 -10.76 4.60
CA ASN A 245 -11.47 -9.32 4.56
C ASN A 245 -12.80 -8.56 4.70
N ASN A 246 -13.90 -9.08 4.14
CA ASN A 246 -15.23 -8.51 4.37
C ASN A 246 -15.70 -8.64 5.83
N VAL A 247 -15.30 -9.69 6.56
CA VAL A 247 -15.54 -9.80 8.01
C VAL A 247 -14.78 -8.71 8.75
N GLN A 248 -13.50 -8.52 8.44
CA GLN A 248 -12.68 -7.46 9.04
C GLN A 248 -13.29 -6.08 8.76
N GLU A 249 -13.61 -5.78 7.51
CA GLU A 249 -14.18 -4.50 7.11
C GLU A 249 -15.50 -4.19 7.84
N THR A 250 -16.37 -5.19 7.97
CA THR A 250 -17.62 -5.04 8.72
C THR A 250 -17.38 -4.65 10.18
N LEU A 251 -16.37 -5.25 10.82
CA LEU A 251 -16.04 -4.95 12.21
C LEU A 251 -15.33 -3.61 12.37
N ASP A 252 -14.39 -3.28 11.47
CA ASP A 252 -13.68 -2.00 11.49
C ASP A 252 -14.66 -0.83 11.30
N GLN A 253 -15.67 -0.97 10.44
CA GLN A 253 -16.75 0.02 10.28
C GLN A 253 -17.63 0.14 11.54
N ALA A 254 -17.98 -0.98 12.16
CA ALA A 254 -18.82 -0.98 13.35
C ALA A 254 -18.13 -0.35 14.57
N THR A 255 -16.79 -0.40 14.62
CA THR A 255 -15.98 0.16 15.73
C THR A 255 -15.57 1.61 15.50
N GLY A 256 -15.90 2.20 14.35
CA GLY A 256 -15.49 3.57 14.00
C GLY A 256 -13.98 3.70 13.71
N THR A 257 -13.28 2.59 13.57
CA THR A 257 -11.85 2.57 13.17
C THR A 257 -11.66 2.71 11.67
N GLY A 258 -12.75 2.81 10.91
CA GLY A 258 -12.74 3.12 9.49
C GLY A 258 -12.39 4.58 9.22
N THR A 259 -11.77 4.89 8.09
CA THR A 259 -11.56 6.26 7.63
C THR A 259 -12.88 6.94 7.29
N ASP A 260 -12.97 8.26 7.44
CA ASP A 260 -14.18 9.08 7.24
C ASP A 260 -14.80 9.04 5.82
N GLU A 261 -14.22 8.27 4.90
CA GLU A 261 -14.70 8.08 3.53
C GLU A 261 -15.70 6.92 3.38
N ASP A 262 -16.68 6.85 4.29
CA ASP A 262 -17.67 5.77 4.38
C ASP A 262 -18.50 5.54 3.12
N TRP A 263 -18.68 6.55 2.27
CA TRP A 263 -19.49 6.46 1.06
C TRP A 263 -18.84 5.61 -0.06
N ILE A 264 -17.51 5.60 -0.16
CA ILE A 264 -16.79 4.77 -1.17
C ILE A 264 -16.78 3.31 -0.71
N LYS A 265 -16.64 3.07 0.58
CA LYS A 265 -16.64 1.73 1.17
C LYS A 265 -18.00 1.03 1.05
N THR A 266 -19.11 1.77 1.14
CA THR A 266 -20.48 1.20 1.08
C THR A 266 -20.84 0.62 -0.29
N ILE A 267 -20.22 1.03 -1.37
CA ILE A 267 -20.52 0.51 -2.72
C ILE A 267 -20.05 -0.95 -2.88
N ASP A 268 -18.92 -1.32 -2.30
CA ASP A 268 -18.34 -2.67 -2.38
C ASP A 268 -18.44 -3.47 -1.06
N ALA A 269 -18.72 -2.81 0.06
CA ALA A 269 -18.81 -3.45 1.37
C ALA A 269 -19.98 -4.44 1.43
N ARG A 270 -19.69 -5.65 1.85
CA ARG A 270 -20.69 -6.69 2.10
C ARG A 270 -20.68 -7.00 3.58
N VAL A 271 -21.73 -6.60 4.27
CA VAL A 271 -21.87 -6.86 5.68
C VAL A 271 -21.85 -8.37 5.93
N VAL A 272 -20.89 -8.84 6.73
CA VAL A 272 -20.81 -10.24 7.17
C VAL A 272 -21.10 -10.29 8.67
N TYR A 273 -22.28 -10.76 9.03
CA TYR A 273 -22.64 -10.91 10.43
C TYR A 273 -21.86 -12.04 11.12
N LYS A 274 -21.68 -11.93 12.43
CA LYS A 274 -20.97 -12.95 13.23
C LYS A 274 -21.47 -14.37 12.97
N ALA A 275 -22.80 -14.55 12.83
CA ALA A 275 -23.38 -15.85 12.54
C ALA A 275 -22.91 -16.43 11.19
N ASP A 276 -22.73 -15.60 10.17
CA ASP A 276 -22.22 -16.02 8.86
C ASP A 276 -20.73 -16.35 8.91
N ALA A 277 -19.96 -15.54 9.65
CA ALA A 277 -18.55 -15.80 9.89
C ALA A 277 -18.35 -17.14 10.64
N MET A 278 -19.16 -17.44 11.67
CA MET A 278 -19.08 -18.73 12.36
C MET A 278 -19.53 -19.92 11.51
N ARG A 279 -20.52 -19.74 10.65
CA ARG A 279 -20.87 -20.78 9.65
C ARG A 279 -19.73 -21.04 8.65
N PHE A 280 -18.99 -20.00 8.30
CA PHE A 280 -17.78 -20.19 7.48
C PHE A 280 -16.71 -20.97 8.27
N VAL A 281 -16.50 -20.70 9.56
CA VAL A 281 -15.58 -21.45 10.42
C VAL A 281 -15.95 -22.94 10.46
N ASP A 282 -17.22 -23.27 10.65
CA ASP A 282 -17.71 -24.66 10.63
C ASP A 282 -17.45 -25.33 9.28
N PHE A 283 -17.70 -24.62 8.18
CA PHE A 283 -17.41 -25.12 6.84
C PHE A 283 -15.92 -25.33 6.62
N ALA A 284 -15.07 -24.35 6.96
CA ALA A 284 -13.63 -24.42 6.82
C ALA A 284 -13.02 -25.61 7.61
N ASN A 285 -13.52 -25.86 8.84
CA ASN A 285 -13.15 -27.03 9.63
C ASN A 285 -13.53 -28.34 8.91
N ASN A 286 -14.67 -28.39 8.25
CA ASN A 286 -15.07 -29.55 7.47
C ASN A 286 -14.18 -29.75 6.23
N VAL A 287 -13.78 -28.67 5.56
CA VAL A 287 -12.82 -28.72 4.45
C VAL A 287 -11.49 -29.31 4.90
N VAL A 288 -10.92 -28.80 5.98
CA VAL A 288 -9.65 -29.30 6.52
C VAL A 288 -9.75 -30.78 6.89
N ARG A 289 -10.81 -31.17 7.62
CA ARG A 289 -11.04 -32.58 8.02
C ARG A 289 -11.23 -33.52 6.83
N SER A 290 -11.76 -33.02 5.71
CA SER A 290 -11.96 -33.84 4.51
C SER A 290 -10.66 -34.28 3.83
N GLY A 291 -9.57 -33.55 4.02
CA GLY A 291 -8.27 -33.77 3.37
C GLY A 291 -8.29 -33.66 1.84
N LYS A 292 -9.32 -33.05 1.26
CA LYS A 292 -9.48 -32.93 -0.22
C LYS A 292 -8.82 -31.70 -0.82
N ASN A 293 -8.54 -30.69 -0.01
CA ASN A 293 -7.93 -29.45 -0.48
C ASN A 293 -6.41 -29.47 -0.29
N GLU A 294 -5.67 -29.04 -1.29
CA GLU A 294 -4.19 -29.00 -1.30
C GLU A 294 -3.60 -27.97 -0.33
N TYR A 295 -4.38 -26.95 0.08
CA TYR A 295 -3.93 -25.85 0.93
C TYR A 295 -4.72 -25.77 2.25
N PRO A 296 -4.63 -26.76 3.15
CA PRO A 296 -5.32 -26.71 4.44
C PRO A 296 -4.87 -25.50 5.28
N CYS A 297 -3.64 -24.99 5.11
CA CYS A 297 -3.16 -23.75 5.69
C CYS A 297 -4.06 -22.55 5.40
N LEU A 298 -4.59 -22.42 4.19
CA LEU A 298 -5.54 -21.36 3.80
C LEU A 298 -6.76 -21.34 4.72
N TRP A 299 -7.39 -22.48 4.91
CA TRP A 299 -8.63 -22.60 5.67
C TRP A 299 -8.43 -22.44 7.16
N LYS A 300 -7.35 -23.04 7.69
CA LYS A 300 -6.97 -22.91 9.11
C LYS A 300 -6.58 -21.46 9.47
N SER A 301 -5.82 -20.78 8.61
CA SER A 301 -5.48 -19.38 8.85
C SER A 301 -6.70 -18.45 8.74
N ALA A 302 -7.66 -18.76 7.87
CA ALA A 302 -8.93 -18.05 7.81
C ALA A 302 -9.77 -18.21 9.10
N ILE A 303 -9.81 -19.42 9.67
CA ILE A 303 -10.44 -19.67 10.99
C ILE A 303 -9.75 -18.84 12.06
N GLY A 304 -8.41 -18.91 12.14
CA GLY A 304 -7.63 -18.14 13.12
C GLY A 304 -7.85 -16.63 13.00
N MET A 305 -7.91 -16.11 11.77
CA MET A 305 -8.21 -14.68 11.56
C MET A 305 -9.61 -14.32 12.05
N ILE A 306 -10.63 -15.12 11.76
CA ILE A 306 -11.99 -14.87 12.23
C ILE A 306 -12.05 -14.89 13.75
N TYR A 307 -11.39 -15.86 14.41
CA TYR A 307 -11.32 -15.89 15.87
C TYR A 307 -10.63 -14.65 16.44
N TYR A 308 -9.52 -14.23 15.85
CA TYR A 308 -8.83 -12.98 16.23
C TYR A 308 -9.76 -11.77 16.12
N LEU A 309 -10.49 -11.62 15.01
CA LEU A 309 -11.42 -10.51 14.78
C LEU A 309 -12.56 -10.45 15.83
N PHE A 310 -12.97 -11.60 16.36
CA PHE A 310 -14.00 -11.67 17.40
C PHE A 310 -13.43 -11.71 18.83
N GLY A 311 -12.14 -11.42 19.01
CA GLY A 311 -11.48 -11.34 20.32
C GLY A 311 -11.18 -12.68 20.99
N MET A 312 -11.27 -13.79 20.25
CA MET A 312 -10.97 -15.14 20.69
C MET A 312 -9.47 -15.42 20.47
N SER A 313 -8.62 -14.71 21.21
CA SER A 313 -7.16 -14.67 20.92
C SER A 313 -6.44 -16.00 21.17
N GLU A 314 -6.82 -16.75 22.19
CA GLU A 314 -6.19 -18.05 22.52
C GLU A 314 -6.54 -19.09 21.46
N GLU A 315 -7.82 -19.17 21.07
CA GLU A 315 -8.28 -20.04 20.00
C GLU A 315 -7.64 -19.66 18.64
N ALA A 316 -7.53 -18.36 18.37
CA ALA A 316 -6.86 -17.88 17.16
C ALA A 316 -5.40 -18.33 17.10
N VAL A 317 -4.64 -18.19 18.19
CA VAL A 317 -3.24 -18.64 18.26
C VAL A 317 -3.14 -20.14 18.01
N ALA A 318 -4.01 -20.96 18.62
CA ALA A 318 -4.00 -22.40 18.44
C ALA A 318 -4.26 -22.82 16.98
N GLU A 319 -5.29 -22.23 16.33
CA GLU A 319 -5.59 -22.49 14.93
C GLU A 319 -4.45 -22.07 13.99
N LEU A 320 -3.78 -20.96 14.29
CA LEU A 320 -2.69 -20.44 13.48
C LEU A 320 -1.38 -21.22 13.65
N ASP A 321 -1.12 -21.77 14.84
CA ASP A 321 -0.02 -22.72 15.07
C ASP A 321 -0.20 -23.99 14.23
N GLU A 322 -1.41 -24.53 14.16
CA GLU A 322 -1.73 -25.65 13.27
C GLU A 322 -1.59 -25.24 11.80
N ALA A 323 -2.11 -24.06 11.40
CA ALA A 323 -2.05 -23.57 10.02
C ALA A 323 -0.61 -23.51 9.49
N MET A 324 0.32 -22.99 10.28
CA MET A 324 1.74 -22.88 9.88
C MET A 324 2.40 -24.24 9.65
N ALA A 325 1.93 -25.29 10.33
CA ALA A 325 2.43 -26.65 10.17
C ALA A 325 1.83 -27.40 8.97
N MET A 326 0.69 -26.91 8.43
CA MET A 326 -0.03 -27.53 7.31
C MET A 326 0.54 -27.13 5.94
N ASP A 327 0.13 -27.88 4.88
CA ASP A 327 0.51 -27.56 3.52
C ASP A 327 -0.15 -26.25 3.06
N GLY A 328 0.65 -25.41 2.41
CA GLY A 328 0.27 -24.10 1.92
C GLY A 328 1.43 -23.39 1.23
N THR A 329 1.13 -22.34 0.47
CA THR A 329 2.18 -21.51 -0.14
C THR A 329 3.00 -20.76 0.91
N PRO A 330 4.24 -20.33 0.60
CA PRO A 330 5.01 -19.48 1.51
C PRO A 330 4.23 -18.26 2.01
N ARG A 331 3.50 -17.58 1.12
CA ARG A 331 2.67 -16.42 1.48
C ARG A 331 1.54 -16.78 2.44
N MET A 332 0.89 -17.92 2.29
CA MET A 332 -0.14 -18.39 3.24
C MET A 332 0.44 -18.58 4.63
N LYS A 333 1.65 -19.16 4.73
CA LYS A 333 2.34 -19.38 6.00
C LYS A 333 2.83 -18.09 6.64
N ASP A 334 3.39 -17.18 5.85
CA ASP A 334 3.77 -15.84 6.33
C ASP A 334 2.53 -15.06 6.82
N ASN A 335 1.41 -15.14 6.11
CA ASN A 335 0.16 -14.51 6.56
C ASN A 335 -0.38 -15.14 7.85
N ALA A 336 -0.39 -16.47 7.98
CA ALA A 336 -0.78 -17.14 9.23
C ALA A 336 0.10 -16.68 10.41
N ARG A 337 1.41 -16.54 10.19
CA ARG A 337 2.37 -16.04 11.18
C ARG A 337 2.09 -14.59 11.59
N CYS A 338 1.78 -13.71 10.62
CA CYS A 338 1.40 -12.32 10.89
C CYS A 338 0.13 -12.22 11.75
N ILE A 339 -0.91 -12.99 11.41
CA ILE A 339 -2.15 -13.01 12.17
C ILE A 339 -1.92 -13.60 13.58
N ARG A 340 -1.06 -14.62 13.70
CA ARG A 340 -0.66 -15.18 14.99
C ARG A 340 0.02 -14.14 15.88
N LEU A 341 0.89 -13.30 15.30
CA LEU A 341 1.50 -12.18 16.02
C LEU A 341 0.43 -11.23 16.55
N LEU A 342 -0.52 -10.82 15.71
CA LEU A 342 -1.65 -9.99 16.11
C LEU A 342 -2.46 -10.65 17.24
N ALA A 343 -2.87 -11.90 17.08
CA ALA A 343 -3.65 -12.63 18.08
C ALA A 343 -2.89 -12.77 19.40
N SER A 344 -1.57 -13.02 19.34
CA SER A 344 -0.71 -13.20 20.52
C SER A 344 -0.70 -11.96 21.44
N THR A 345 -0.92 -10.77 20.89
CA THR A 345 -0.98 -9.55 21.69
C THR A 345 -2.18 -9.51 22.65
N GLY A 346 -3.26 -10.21 22.31
CA GLY A 346 -4.47 -10.30 23.14
C GLY A 346 -4.32 -11.21 24.36
N CYS A 347 -3.54 -12.28 24.26
CA CYS A 347 -3.44 -13.32 25.29
C CYS A 347 -2.12 -13.33 26.09
N ASN A 348 -1.11 -12.55 25.68
CA ASN A 348 0.19 -12.56 26.36
C ASN A 348 0.46 -11.28 27.14
N MET A 349 1.04 -11.41 28.33
CA MET A 349 1.61 -10.31 29.08
C MET A 349 3.09 -10.13 28.75
N PHE A 350 3.63 -8.91 28.94
CA PHE A 350 5.05 -8.69 28.75
C PHE A 350 5.86 -9.53 29.72
N SER A 351 6.67 -10.41 29.18
CA SER A 351 7.60 -11.30 29.87
C SER A 351 8.86 -11.45 29.02
N PRO A 352 10.00 -11.89 29.57
CA PRO A 352 11.22 -12.10 28.79
C PRO A 352 11.01 -13.05 27.58
N SER A 353 10.21 -14.10 27.75
CA SER A 353 9.90 -15.05 26.67
C SER A 353 9.01 -14.43 25.59
N TYR A 354 8.03 -13.60 25.98
CA TYR A 354 7.19 -12.91 25.02
C TYR A 354 7.95 -11.76 24.32
N SER A 355 8.83 -11.05 25.03
CA SER A 355 9.74 -10.07 24.41
C SER A 355 10.64 -10.71 23.35
N ALA A 356 11.21 -11.88 23.63
CA ALA A 356 12.01 -12.62 22.66
C ALA A 356 11.19 -13.04 21.42
N TYR A 357 9.95 -13.48 21.63
CA TYR A 357 9.02 -13.77 20.54
C TYR A 357 8.70 -12.52 19.72
N LEU A 358 8.34 -11.41 20.36
CA LEU A 358 8.07 -10.14 19.67
C LEU A 358 9.27 -9.69 18.83
N LEU A 359 10.48 -9.77 19.37
CA LEU A 359 11.69 -9.42 18.64
C LEU A 359 11.83 -10.26 17.35
N GLN A 360 11.68 -11.58 17.47
CA GLN A 360 11.77 -12.48 16.31
C GLN A 360 10.72 -12.16 15.24
N GLU A 361 9.47 -11.91 15.65
CA GLU A 361 8.38 -11.64 14.71
C GLU A 361 8.49 -10.26 14.06
N MET A 362 8.91 -9.25 14.82
CA MET A 362 9.11 -7.91 14.26
C MET A 362 10.29 -7.87 13.28
N GLN A 363 11.39 -8.56 13.58
CA GLN A 363 12.51 -8.72 12.64
C GLN A 363 12.07 -9.45 11.37
N ARG A 364 11.23 -10.48 11.49
CA ARG A 364 10.67 -11.18 10.33
C ARG A 364 9.76 -10.26 9.50
N LEU A 365 8.94 -9.43 10.14
CA LEU A 365 8.15 -8.41 9.42
C LEU A 365 9.05 -7.43 8.66
N ASP A 366 10.15 -6.98 9.26
CA ASP A 366 11.11 -6.09 8.58
C ASP A 366 11.75 -6.75 7.35
N GLU A 367 12.02 -8.06 7.41
CA GLU A 367 12.48 -8.83 6.24
C GLU A 367 11.41 -8.86 5.14
N LEU A 368 10.17 -9.21 5.48
CA LEU A 368 9.05 -9.28 4.54
C LEU A 368 8.74 -7.92 3.92
N ILE A 369 8.81 -6.84 4.71
CA ILE A 369 8.66 -5.47 4.23
C ILE A 369 9.74 -5.14 3.19
N ARG A 370 10.99 -5.54 3.44
CA ARG A 370 12.09 -5.31 2.49
C ARG A 370 11.94 -6.13 1.22
N ASP A 371 11.51 -7.38 1.32
CA ASP A 371 11.33 -8.28 0.17
C ASP A 371 10.22 -7.80 -0.76
N GLU A 372 9.15 -7.20 -0.23
CA GLU A 372 8.07 -6.60 -1.03
C GLU A 372 8.38 -5.17 -1.51
N ARG A 373 9.44 -4.52 -1.02
CA ARG A 373 9.88 -3.22 -1.54
C ARG A 373 10.35 -3.36 -2.98
N GLY A 374 9.80 -2.54 -3.86
CA GLY A 374 10.14 -2.54 -5.29
C GLY A 374 9.05 -3.12 -6.18
N THR A 375 7.98 -3.65 -5.62
CA THR A 375 6.76 -3.96 -6.38
C THR A 375 5.91 -2.70 -6.63
N SER A 376 6.56 -1.60 -6.95
CA SER A 376 6.08 -0.38 -7.63
C SER A 376 5.02 0.47 -6.93
N ASP A 377 4.61 0.25 -5.71
CA ASP A 377 3.43 0.94 -5.20
C ASP A 377 3.75 2.12 -4.30
N ILE A 378 3.10 3.23 -4.62
CA ILE A 378 2.94 4.45 -3.84
C ILE A 378 2.39 4.15 -2.42
N TYR A 379 1.90 2.93 -2.20
CA TYR A 379 1.26 2.50 -0.96
C TYR A 379 2.18 1.64 -0.10
N PRO A 380 2.03 1.70 1.23
CA PRO A 380 2.64 0.74 2.14
C PRO A 380 2.34 -0.69 1.69
N ASN A 381 3.30 -1.59 1.81
CA ASN A 381 3.04 -2.99 1.50
C ASN A 381 2.23 -3.65 2.62
N HIS A 382 1.64 -4.84 2.33
CA HIS A 382 0.80 -5.54 3.29
C HIS A 382 1.48 -5.76 4.66
N TYR A 383 2.77 -6.07 4.68
CA TYR A 383 3.48 -6.34 5.94
C TYR A 383 3.75 -5.06 6.74
N THR A 384 3.84 -3.91 6.08
CA THR A 384 3.83 -2.60 6.74
C THR A 384 2.50 -2.40 7.48
N ASP A 385 1.36 -2.66 6.83
CA ASP A 385 0.04 -2.55 7.43
C ASP A 385 -0.11 -3.47 8.66
N VAL A 386 0.45 -4.70 8.59
CA VAL A 386 0.49 -5.62 9.74
C VAL A 386 1.32 -5.03 10.88
N LYS A 387 2.50 -4.49 10.59
CA LYS A 387 3.39 -3.87 11.59
C LYS A 387 2.71 -2.70 12.28
N GLU A 388 2.04 -1.85 11.52
CA GLU A 388 1.25 -0.73 12.04
C GLU A 388 0.15 -1.22 12.98
N ARG A 389 -0.63 -2.19 12.56
CA ARG A 389 -1.72 -2.73 13.39
C ARG A 389 -1.19 -3.36 14.67
N VAL A 390 -0.07 -4.08 14.63
CA VAL A 390 0.61 -4.62 15.81
C VAL A 390 1.04 -3.49 16.76
N VAL A 391 1.66 -2.44 16.24
CA VAL A 391 2.19 -1.36 17.06
C VAL A 391 1.08 -0.46 17.58
N TYR A 392 0.30 0.15 16.68
CA TYR A 392 -0.66 1.19 17.05
C TYR A 392 -1.91 0.66 17.74
N ASN A 393 -2.44 -0.48 17.28
CA ASN A 393 -3.69 -1.01 17.80
C ASN A 393 -3.51 -2.03 18.94
N ALA A 394 -2.30 -2.58 19.13
CA ALA A 394 -2.07 -3.58 20.15
C ALA A 394 -0.99 -3.22 21.16
N LEU A 395 0.27 -3.03 20.74
CA LEU A 395 1.40 -2.87 21.69
C LEU A 395 1.39 -1.51 22.41
N VAL A 396 1.12 -0.40 21.70
CA VAL A 396 1.08 0.94 22.31
C VAL A 396 -0.03 1.02 23.36
N PRO A 397 -1.31 0.66 23.08
CA PRO A 397 -2.36 0.65 24.10
C PRO A 397 -2.03 -0.26 25.27
N LYS A 398 -1.45 -1.42 25.03
CA LYS A 398 -1.03 -2.36 26.08
C LYS A 398 0.08 -1.79 26.97
N CYS A 399 1.07 -1.13 26.40
CA CYS A 399 2.12 -0.45 27.16
C CYS A 399 1.52 0.69 28.01
N MET A 400 0.61 1.47 27.47
CA MET A 400 -0.08 2.54 28.20
C MET A 400 -0.89 1.98 29.36
N ALA A 401 -1.68 0.93 29.14
CA ALA A 401 -2.50 0.29 30.16
C ALA A 401 -1.68 -0.34 31.31
N THR A 402 -0.43 -0.74 31.01
CA THR A 402 0.49 -1.34 32.01
C THR A 402 1.49 -0.33 32.60
N GLY A 403 1.34 0.97 32.32
CA GLY A 403 2.21 2.03 32.83
C GLY A 403 3.61 2.09 32.19
N ARG A 404 3.85 1.38 31.08
CA ARG A 404 5.13 1.37 30.34
C ARG A 404 5.16 2.52 29.32
N VAL A 405 4.97 3.75 29.79
CA VAL A 405 4.82 4.96 28.95
C VAL A 405 6.03 5.16 28.04
N ASN A 406 7.26 5.01 28.56
CA ASN A 406 8.46 5.21 27.76
C ASN A 406 8.55 4.19 26.60
N MET A 407 8.14 2.94 26.82
CA MET A 407 8.08 1.93 25.76
C MET A 407 7.01 2.24 24.73
N ALA A 408 5.83 2.72 25.15
CA ALA A 408 4.79 3.17 24.23
C ALA A 408 5.29 4.31 23.32
N LEU A 409 5.97 5.30 23.88
CA LEU A 409 6.56 6.40 23.11
C LEU A 409 7.67 5.92 22.17
N ALA A 410 8.49 4.95 22.60
CA ALA A 410 9.53 4.39 21.76
C ALA A 410 8.95 3.57 20.59
N LEU A 411 7.86 2.85 20.80
CA LEU A 411 7.12 2.15 19.73
C LEU A 411 6.58 3.14 18.69
N LEU A 412 6.00 4.27 19.11
CA LEU A 412 5.59 5.33 18.18
C LEU A 412 6.78 5.91 17.43
N GLY A 413 7.90 6.13 18.12
CA GLY A 413 9.13 6.65 17.51
C GLY A 413 9.78 5.67 16.51
N MET A 414 9.70 4.38 16.78
CA MET A 414 10.14 3.34 15.83
C MET A 414 9.35 3.39 14.51
N MET A 415 8.06 3.64 14.58
CA MET A 415 7.22 3.73 13.40
C MET A 415 7.53 5.00 12.59
N GLU A 416 7.79 6.11 13.26
CA GLU A 416 8.17 7.38 12.63
C GLU A 416 9.52 7.27 11.89
N GLU A 417 10.51 6.57 12.45
CA GLU A 417 11.81 6.35 11.78
C GLU A 417 11.66 5.49 10.53
N ASN A 418 10.80 4.48 10.55
CA ASN A 418 10.49 3.70 9.37
C ASN A 418 9.90 4.56 8.24
N GLU A 419 9.06 5.53 8.57
CA GLU A 419 8.56 6.50 7.61
C GLU A 419 9.70 7.35 7.03
N GLN A 420 10.59 7.88 7.87
CA GLN A 420 11.73 8.67 7.40
C GLN A 420 12.68 7.86 6.50
N ASP A 421 12.92 6.60 6.80
CA ASP A 421 13.71 5.69 5.95
C ASP A 421 13.07 5.51 4.57
N PHE A 422 11.76 5.36 4.52
CA PHE A 422 11.03 5.28 3.25
C PHE A 422 11.21 6.55 2.42
N TYR A 423 11.09 7.73 3.04
CA TYR A 423 11.21 9.01 2.35
C TYR A 423 12.66 9.47 2.12
N THR A 424 13.57 9.20 3.05
CA THR A 424 14.96 9.69 2.94
C THR A 424 15.88 8.74 2.19
N LYS A 425 15.80 7.43 2.39
CA LYS A 425 16.70 6.46 1.74
C LYS A 425 16.25 6.08 0.33
N GLY A 426 14.94 6.10 0.05
CA GLY A 426 14.43 5.75 -1.27
C GLY A 426 14.54 6.83 -2.34
N ARG A 427 14.77 8.10 -1.97
CA ARG A 427 14.62 9.23 -2.89
C ARG A 427 15.69 10.31 -2.86
N HIS A 428 16.70 10.22 -2.04
CA HIS A 428 17.84 11.16 -2.10
C HIS A 428 18.56 11.20 -3.46
N SER A 429 18.20 10.33 -4.39
CA SER A 429 18.76 10.33 -5.75
C SER A 429 17.94 11.13 -6.77
N GLN A 430 16.78 11.68 -6.41
CA GLN A 430 15.88 12.34 -7.37
C GLN A 430 15.37 13.70 -6.93
N SER A 431 16.24 14.66 -6.77
CA SER A 431 15.95 16.08 -6.60
C SER A 431 15.27 16.50 -5.27
N ASP A 432 15.90 17.45 -4.59
CA ASP A 432 15.42 18.15 -3.40
C ASP A 432 13.99 18.74 -3.55
N TYR A 433 13.52 18.89 -4.76
CA TYR A 433 12.21 19.47 -5.10
C TYR A 433 11.02 18.56 -4.73
N VAL A 434 11.20 17.25 -4.73
CA VAL A 434 10.13 16.28 -4.45
C VAL A 434 9.84 16.18 -2.94
N ILE A 435 10.81 16.57 -2.11
CA ILE A 435 10.66 16.53 -0.65
C ILE A 435 9.74 17.65 -0.13
N GLU A 436 9.62 18.77 -0.84
CA GLU A 436 8.93 19.97 -0.34
C GLU A 436 7.43 20.05 -0.65
N GLY A 437 6.94 19.46 -1.73
CA GLY A 437 5.58 19.72 -2.21
C GLY A 437 4.57 18.60 -1.95
N ASP A 438 4.86 17.43 -2.43
CA ASP A 438 3.84 16.38 -2.56
C ASP A 438 3.71 15.46 -1.33
N TYR A 439 4.72 15.44 -0.45
CA TYR A 439 4.74 14.55 0.71
C TYR A 439 4.12 15.13 1.97
N ALA A 440 4.11 16.44 2.09
CA ALA A 440 3.33 17.11 3.12
C ALA A 440 1.84 16.75 3.04
N TRP A 441 1.35 16.51 1.85
CA TRP A 441 -0.03 16.12 1.59
C TRP A 441 -0.34 14.68 1.98
N ASN A 442 0.54 13.75 1.66
CA ASN A 442 0.35 12.33 1.98
C ASN A 442 0.56 12.02 3.46
N SER A 443 1.35 12.83 4.16
CA SER A 443 1.59 12.63 5.59
C SER A 443 0.40 13.06 6.47
N ASP A 444 -0.51 13.90 5.96
CA ASP A 444 -1.72 14.31 6.70
C ASP A 444 -2.74 13.16 6.82
N TYR A 445 -2.62 12.13 5.99
CA TYR A 445 -3.47 10.92 6.02
C TYR A 445 -2.81 9.71 6.66
N SER A 446 -1.59 9.85 7.16
CA SER A 446 -0.84 8.76 7.75
C SER A 446 -0.90 8.84 9.27
N PRO A 447 -1.13 7.74 10.00
CA PRO A 447 -1.07 7.71 11.46
C PRO A 447 0.32 8.08 12.03
N TRP A 448 1.31 8.23 11.19
CA TRP A 448 2.71 8.55 11.49
C TRP A 448 2.95 9.90 12.17
N ASN A 449 1.99 10.82 12.09
CA ASN A 449 2.12 12.11 12.76
C ASN A 449 1.98 11.99 14.28
N GLU A 450 1.61 10.82 14.79
CA GLU A 450 1.31 10.63 16.20
C GLU A 450 2.54 10.80 17.09
N TYR A 451 3.71 10.33 16.67
CA TYR A 451 4.91 10.47 17.52
C TYR A 451 5.26 11.92 17.84
N PHE A 452 5.46 12.75 16.83
CA PHE A 452 5.82 14.15 17.04
C PHE A 452 4.66 14.97 17.63
N ALA A 453 3.43 14.66 17.28
CA ALA A 453 2.24 15.27 17.86
C ALA A 453 2.14 14.97 19.36
N VAL A 454 2.39 13.74 19.78
CA VAL A 454 2.44 13.33 21.19
C VAL A 454 3.60 14.01 21.90
N MET A 455 4.81 14.02 21.29
CA MET A 455 5.97 14.74 21.85
C MET A 455 5.66 16.22 22.13
N ASP A 456 4.88 16.85 21.28
CA ASP A 456 4.45 18.24 21.42
C ASP A 456 3.41 18.46 22.52
N THR A 457 2.76 17.45 23.03
CA THR A 457 1.66 17.56 24.02
C THR A 457 2.02 17.09 25.42
N ILE A 458 2.98 16.17 25.56
CA ILE A 458 3.36 15.62 26.87
C ILE A 458 4.19 16.60 27.70
N SER A 459 4.17 16.44 29.04
CA SER A 459 4.89 17.32 29.95
C SER A 459 6.41 17.21 29.82
N ALA A 460 7.12 18.26 30.24
CA ALA A 460 8.58 18.30 30.22
C ALA A 460 9.22 17.14 31.02
N ASP A 461 8.67 16.78 32.16
CA ASP A 461 9.18 15.69 33.00
C ASP A 461 9.04 14.32 32.33
N VAL A 462 7.92 14.06 31.65
CA VAL A 462 7.71 12.82 30.87
C VAL A 462 8.68 12.78 29.70
N LEU A 463 8.85 13.89 28.96
CA LEU A 463 9.81 14.00 27.86
C LEU A 463 11.25 13.74 28.35
N ALA A 464 11.65 14.33 29.47
CA ALA A 464 12.98 14.14 30.04
C ALA A 464 13.21 12.69 30.48
N GLY A 465 12.20 12.05 31.09
CA GLY A 465 12.21 10.63 31.42
C GLY A 465 12.34 9.73 30.20
N TYR A 466 11.56 10.03 29.17
CA TYR A 466 11.61 9.32 27.90
C TYR A 466 12.98 9.49 27.20
N PHE A 467 13.50 10.72 27.12
CA PHE A 467 14.81 10.95 26.50
C PHE A 467 15.94 10.23 27.25
N LYS A 468 15.87 10.17 28.59
CA LYS A 468 16.78 9.35 29.38
C LYS A 468 16.67 7.87 29.00
N TYR A 469 15.43 7.33 28.89
CA TYR A 469 15.16 5.95 28.54
C TYR A 469 15.76 5.57 27.18
N ILE A 470 15.50 6.35 26.12
CA ILE A 470 16.05 6.06 24.78
C ILE A 470 17.57 6.32 24.65
N SER A 471 18.17 7.02 25.62
CA SER A 471 19.62 7.29 25.65
C SER A 471 20.41 6.22 26.40
N MET A 472 19.75 5.27 27.06
CA MET A 472 20.35 4.18 27.80
C MET A 472 20.30 2.88 27.01
N GLU A 473 21.28 2.02 27.22
CA GLU A 473 21.23 0.64 26.74
C GLU A 473 20.11 -0.12 27.46
N GLN A 474 19.27 -0.82 26.70
CA GLN A 474 18.17 -1.57 27.26
C GLN A 474 18.60 -3.02 27.54
N SER A 475 18.21 -3.55 28.68
CA SER A 475 18.51 -4.94 29.07
C SER A 475 17.64 -5.96 28.33
N ASP A 476 16.44 -5.58 27.92
CA ASP A 476 15.53 -6.42 27.13
C ASP A 476 15.84 -6.26 25.63
N PRO A 477 16.14 -7.34 24.90
CA PRO A 477 16.51 -7.25 23.48
C PRO A 477 15.42 -6.66 22.57
N PHE A 478 14.13 -6.84 22.91
CA PHE A 478 13.04 -6.24 22.15
C PHE A 478 12.98 -4.73 22.41
N GLU A 479 13.11 -4.29 23.66
CA GLU A 479 13.19 -2.85 23.97
C GLU A 479 14.40 -2.21 23.29
N GLN A 480 15.57 -2.89 23.27
CA GLN A 480 16.75 -2.42 22.56
C GLN A 480 16.51 -2.31 21.04
N TYR A 481 15.84 -3.28 20.43
CA TYR A 481 15.44 -3.25 19.02
C TYR A 481 14.54 -2.05 18.72
N VAL A 482 13.54 -1.79 19.56
CA VAL A 482 12.62 -0.66 19.38
C VAL A 482 13.35 0.68 19.53
N VAL A 483 14.13 0.83 20.60
CA VAL A 483 14.88 2.07 20.90
C VAL A 483 15.91 2.39 19.83
N SER A 484 16.55 1.37 19.23
CA SER A 484 17.53 1.56 18.15
C SER A 484 16.96 2.19 16.88
N GLN A 485 15.64 2.15 16.70
CA GLN A 485 14.94 2.68 15.53
C GLN A 485 14.27 4.04 15.79
N VAL A 486 14.33 4.56 17.02
CA VAL A 486 13.78 5.86 17.36
C VAL A 486 14.65 6.98 16.76
N TYR A 487 14.02 8.09 16.40
CA TYR A 487 14.74 9.26 15.88
C TYR A 487 15.93 9.66 16.77
N PRO A 488 17.17 9.61 16.25
CA PRO A 488 18.36 9.63 17.11
C PRO A 488 18.89 11.03 17.43
N ASN A 489 18.25 12.11 16.95
CA ASN A 489 18.80 13.47 17.06
C ASN A 489 18.68 14.04 18.47
N LYS A 490 19.76 14.00 19.23
CA LYS A 490 19.82 14.54 20.60
C LYS A 490 19.51 16.04 20.69
N ASN A 491 19.82 16.83 19.66
CA ASN A 491 19.48 18.26 19.65
C ASN A 491 17.95 18.44 19.63
N TYR A 492 17.22 17.60 18.88
CA TYR A 492 15.76 17.62 18.85
C TYR A 492 15.16 17.49 20.25
N TYR A 493 15.54 16.42 20.97
CA TYR A 493 15.00 16.18 22.31
C TYR A 493 15.41 17.26 23.30
N ASN A 494 16.68 17.70 23.28
CA ASN A 494 17.14 18.78 24.15
C ASN A 494 16.39 20.08 23.89
N ASP A 495 16.19 20.47 22.64
CA ASP A 495 15.46 21.68 22.30
C ASP A 495 13.98 21.57 22.71
N LEU A 496 13.34 20.43 22.47
CA LEU A 496 11.95 20.19 22.83
C LEU A 496 11.73 20.23 24.35
N ILE A 497 12.53 19.47 25.12
CA ILE A 497 12.44 19.42 26.59
C ILE A 497 12.70 20.83 27.19
N GLY A 498 13.75 21.50 26.74
CA GLY A 498 14.05 22.84 27.18
C GLY A 498 12.93 23.84 26.86
N THR A 499 12.35 23.73 25.66
CA THR A 499 11.19 24.55 25.26
C THR A 499 9.97 24.29 26.13
N ARG A 500 9.73 23.02 26.51
CA ARG A 500 8.60 22.63 27.40
C ARG A 500 8.78 23.18 28.80
N TYR A 501 9.96 23.00 29.42
CA TYR A 501 10.26 23.61 30.72
C TYR A 501 10.12 25.12 30.68
N MET A 502 10.58 25.77 29.61
CA MET A 502 10.40 27.20 29.41
C MET A 502 8.92 27.59 29.36
N ALA A 503 8.09 26.84 28.63
CA ALA A 503 6.64 27.09 28.53
C ALA A 503 5.91 26.88 29.86
N GLU A 504 6.42 25.97 30.71
CA GLU A 504 5.90 25.71 32.05
C GLU A 504 6.42 26.75 33.08
N GLY A 505 7.24 27.74 32.69
CA GLY A 505 7.86 28.72 33.56
C GLY A 505 9.00 28.17 34.43
N ARG A 506 9.46 26.98 34.17
CA ARG A 506 10.53 26.27 34.88
C ARG A 506 11.89 26.56 34.21
N PHE A 507 12.27 27.82 34.22
CA PHE A 507 13.44 28.31 33.47
C PHE A 507 14.75 27.66 33.90
N ALA A 508 14.93 27.40 35.20
CA ALA A 508 16.12 26.72 35.73
C ALA A 508 16.26 25.29 35.19
N ASP A 509 15.15 24.57 35.07
CA ASP A 509 15.12 23.21 34.55
C ASP A 509 15.36 23.17 33.03
N ALA A 510 15.01 24.24 32.31
CA ALA A 510 15.21 24.35 30.87
C ALA A 510 16.71 24.52 30.48
N LEU A 511 17.51 25.19 31.29
CA LEU A 511 18.91 25.57 30.97
C LEU A 511 19.77 24.36 30.55
N PRO A 512 19.85 23.25 31.33
CA PRO A 512 20.77 22.14 31.02
C PRO A 512 20.43 21.42 29.71
N TYR A 513 19.22 21.57 29.20
CA TYR A 513 18.78 21.04 27.91
C TYR A 513 19.11 22.03 26.79
N LEU A 514 18.70 23.28 26.91
CA LEU A 514 18.92 24.30 25.88
C LEU A 514 20.42 24.59 25.64
N GLU A 515 21.27 24.43 26.63
CA GLU A 515 22.73 24.55 26.50
C GLU A 515 23.37 23.46 25.64
N LYS A 516 22.71 22.32 25.48
CA LYS A 516 23.18 21.20 24.66
C LYS A 516 22.73 21.29 23.20
N VAL A 517 21.89 22.27 22.86
CA VAL A 517 21.38 22.43 21.49
C VAL A 517 22.40 23.18 20.64
N SER A 518 22.87 22.59 19.56
CA SER A 518 23.82 23.21 18.65
C SER A 518 23.17 24.30 17.80
N LEU A 519 23.94 25.36 17.49
CA LEU A 519 23.48 26.45 16.64
C LEU A 519 23.20 25.96 15.20
N GLY A 520 23.98 25.00 14.71
CA GLY A 520 23.73 24.38 13.41
C GLY A 520 22.36 23.67 13.33
N PHE A 521 21.95 22.99 14.40
CA PHE A 521 20.61 22.40 14.47
C PHE A 521 19.50 23.46 14.44
N LEU A 522 19.69 24.58 15.19
CA LEU A 522 18.72 25.67 15.18
C LEU A 522 18.60 26.34 13.80
N SER A 523 19.67 26.41 13.03
CA SER A 523 19.63 26.93 11.66
C SER A 523 18.83 26.03 10.73
N GLN A 524 18.91 24.71 10.90
CA GLN A 524 18.19 23.73 10.10
C GLN A 524 16.67 23.72 10.34
N GLN A 525 16.20 24.20 11.49
CA GLN A 525 14.76 24.26 11.78
C GLN A 525 13.96 25.19 10.87
N ASN A 526 14.64 26.10 10.18
CA ASN A 526 14.01 27.02 9.24
C ASN A 526 14.08 26.54 7.78
N ILE A 527 14.60 25.35 7.54
CA ILE A 527 14.83 24.84 6.19
C ILE A 527 13.52 24.52 5.48
N SER A 528 12.48 24.07 6.19
CA SER A 528 11.17 23.90 5.59
C SER A 528 10.07 24.31 6.55
N TRP A 529 9.08 25.02 6.02
CA TRP A 529 7.88 25.42 6.75
C TRP A 529 7.17 24.21 7.38
N TYR A 530 7.09 23.11 6.66
CA TYR A 530 6.46 21.86 7.06
C TYR A 530 7.20 21.18 8.24
N MET A 531 8.50 20.98 8.12
CA MET A 531 9.30 20.38 9.18
C MET A 531 9.30 21.22 10.45
N ALA A 532 9.30 22.55 10.32
CA ALA A 532 9.18 23.44 11.45
C ALA A 532 7.81 23.38 12.12
N ASN A 533 6.72 23.20 11.38
CA ASN A 533 5.39 23.05 11.93
C ASN A 533 5.22 21.70 12.66
N ARG A 534 5.76 20.64 12.11
CA ARG A 534 5.61 19.28 12.60
C ARG A 534 6.40 19.01 13.88
N LYS A 535 7.64 19.49 13.95
CA LYS A 535 8.55 19.18 15.05
C LYS A 535 8.51 20.19 16.21
N TYR A 536 7.98 21.39 16.01
CA TYR A 536 8.05 22.49 16.95
C TYR A 536 6.76 23.32 16.96
N SER A 537 5.73 22.83 17.63
CA SER A 537 4.48 23.57 17.81
C SER A 537 4.62 24.76 18.76
N LEU A 538 5.58 24.72 19.69
CA LEU A 538 5.85 25.80 20.64
C LEU A 538 7.16 26.50 20.33
N PRO A 539 7.31 27.68 20.73
CA PRO A 539 7.61 28.99 20.17
C PRO A 539 8.64 28.93 19.06
N ARG A 540 8.20 28.41 17.94
CA ARG A 540 8.89 28.45 16.66
C ARG A 540 9.36 29.87 16.29
N TRP A 541 8.54 30.85 16.65
CA TRP A 541 8.85 32.27 16.45
C TRP A 541 10.11 32.74 17.18
N PHE A 542 10.53 32.10 18.26
CA PHE A 542 11.83 32.43 18.89
C PHE A 542 12.99 32.17 17.93
N ASN A 543 12.93 31.10 17.14
CA ASN A 543 13.98 30.79 16.19
C ASN A 543 13.92 31.72 14.96
N ARG A 544 12.71 32.14 14.55
CA ARG A 544 12.53 33.11 13.45
C ARG A 544 12.97 34.54 13.80
N GLN A 545 13.03 34.88 15.06
CA GLN A 545 13.50 36.22 15.52
C GLN A 545 15.02 36.31 15.69
N LEU A 546 15.76 35.28 15.25
CA LEU A 546 17.21 35.34 15.29
C LEU A 546 17.72 36.42 14.32
N PRO A 547 18.58 37.35 14.79
CA PRO A 547 19.18 38.36 13.91
C PRO A 547 19.90 37.69 12.73
N ASN A 548 19.62 38.14 11.51
CA ASN A 548 20.20 37.67 10.27
C ASN A 548 19.59 36.41 9.65
N MET A 549 18.45 35.90 10.14
CA MET A 549 17.70 34.93 9.40
C MET A 549 16.72 35.62 8.46
N PRO A 550 16.71 35.27 7.16
CA PRO A 550 15.72 35.80 6.24
C PRO A 550 14.31 35.34 6.64
N ASP A 551 13.35 36.22 6.51
CA ASP A 551 11.94 36.00 6.77
C ASP A 551 11.28 35.10 5.67
N THR A 552 12.09 34.40 4.90
CA THR A 552 11.66 33.58 3.76
C THR A 552 11.78 32.11 4.13
N ASP A 553 10.86 31.30 3.62
CA ASP A 553 10.78 29.85 3.77
C ASP A 553 11.93 29.09 3.05
N GLY A 554 13.05 29.70 2.85
CA GLY A 554 14.25 29.10 2.29
C GLY A 554 15.31 28.75 3.33
N PRO A 555 16.30 27.91 3.01
CA PRO A 555 17.41 27.61 3.89
C PRO A 555 18.09 28.91 4.29
N GLY A 556 18.08 29.18 5.61
CA GLY A 556 18.71 30.37 6.16
C GLY A 556 20.20 30.40 5.80
N LYS A 557 20.65 31.47 5.18
CA LYS A 557 22.07 31.69 4.92
C LYS A 557 22.75 32.12 6.21
N GLY A 558 23.29 31.18 6.95
CA GLY A 558 24.10 31.41 8.13
C GLY A 558 23.55 30.78 9.40
N GLU A 559 24.45 30.39 10.29
CA GLU A 559 24.11 29.92 11.63
C GLU A 559 23.65 31.07 12.52
N PRO A 560 22.65 30.87 13.41
CA PRO A 560 22.30 31.82 14.42
C PRO A 560 23.51 32.06 15.36
N LYS A 561 23.68 33.29 15.85
CA LYS A 561 24.78 33.63 16.73
C LYS A 561 24.60 33.11 18.15
N GLU A 562 23.38 32.86 18.57
CA GLU A 562 23.01 32.40 19.90
C GLU A 562 21.69 31.61 19.90
N ASN A 563 21.47 30.81 20.94
CA ASN A 563 20.19 30.20 21.22
C ASN A 563 19.29 31.19 21.99
N MET A 564 18.30 31.76 21.31
CA MET A 564 17.40 32.76 21.87
C MET A 564 16.55 32.22 23.03
N LYS A 565 16.15 30.94 23.00
CA LYS A 565 15.41 30.30 24.11
C LYS A 565 16.27 30.23 25.37
N LEU A 566 17.53 29.85 25.20
CA LEU A 566 18.52 29.82 26.31
C LEU A 566 18.71 31.21 26.92
N ARG A 567 18.89 32.22 26.07
CA ARG A 567 19.01 33.60 26.54
C ARG A 567 17.77 34.06 27.30
N TYR A 568 16.58 33.82 26.73
CA TYR A 568 15.32 34.16 27.39
C TYR A 568 15.19 33.51 28.78
N CYS A 569 15.52 32.22 28.93
CA CYS A 569 15.49 31.55 30.22
C CYS A 569 16.47 32.19 31.23
N LYS A 570 17.69 32.58 30.81
CA LYS A 570 18.67 33.27 31.65
C LYS A 570 18.15 34.64 32.10
N ASP A 571 17.58 35.42 31.18
CA ASP A 571 17.02 36.73 31.49
C ASP A 571 15.85 36.62 32.49
N MET A 572 14.96 35.63 32.31
CA MET A 572 13.83 35.38 33.21
C MET A 572 14.28 34.98 34.61
N LEU A 573 15.30 34.13 34.73
CA LEU A 573 15.87 33.76 36.04
C LEU A 573 16.51 34.97 36.75
N GLN A 574 17.19 35.85 36.02
CA GLN A 574 17.73 37.06 36.58
C GLN A 574 16.64 38.02 37.09
N LEU A 575 15.53 38.12 36.32
CA LEU A 575 14.36 38.88 36.76
C LEU A 575 13.75 38.29 38.04
N GLN A 576 13.54 36.95 38.07
CA GLN A 576 13.02 36.27 39.26
C GLN A 576 13.92 36.45 40.51
N ALA A 577 15.23 36.52 40.33
CA ALA A 577 16.15 36.72 41.43
C ALA A 577 16.16 38.17 41.97
N ASN A 578 15.68 39.15 41.20
CA ASN A 578 15.62 40.55 41.55
C ASN A 578 14.29 40.97 42.20
N TYR A 579 13.31 40.07 42.24
CA TYR A 579 12.02 40.26 42.92
C TYR A 579 11.85 39.25 44.07
#